data_d40ff4a174217e25199b25c87ea01698
#
_entry.id   d40ff4a174217e25199b25c87ea01698
#
_cell.length_a   1.000
_cell.length_b   1.000
_cell.length_c   1.000
_cell.angle_alpha   90.00
_cell.angle_beta   90.00
_cell.angle_gamma   90.00
#
_symmetry.space_group_name_H-M   'P 1'
#
loop_
_entity.id
_entity.type
_entity.pdbx_description
1 polymer ?
#
loop_
_entity_poly.entity_id
_entity_poly.type
_entity_poly.pdbx_seq_one_letter_code
_entity_poly.pdbx_strand_id
1 'polypeptide(L)'
;MNLLNRVTATVAAIAASFLALVGCDQQKIDQLEEGLSTEVDVRKAFGEPETIWPEADGSRTLEYPRQPMGHKNYMITIGADGVMTALRQVVSPHVFEQIQPGMTQERVRRMLGKPAKRMTYTIKQETDWDWNWIDPPNREMEFTVTFGANGTVKHTASREKMPQGDH
;
A
#
# COMPACT_ATOMS: atom_id res chain seq x y z
N MET A 1 -28.64 35.47 12.05
CA MET A 1 -28.03 34.16 11.72
C MET A 1 -26.86 33.93 12.66
N ASN A 2 -27.04 33.11 13.69
CA ASN A 2 -26.18 33.04 14.88
C ASN A 2 -24.82 32.36 14.58
N LEU A 3 -23.77 32.88 15.25
CA LEU A 3 -22.40 32.36 15.14
C LEU A 3 -22.33 30.81 15.34
N LEU A 4 -23.18 30.25 16.20
CA LEU A 4 -23.29 28.81 16.45
C LEU A 4 -23.64 28.00 15.17
N ASN A 5 -24.50 28.54 14.31
CA ASN A 5 -24.89 27.84 13.07
C ASN A 5 -23.78 27.83 12.02
N ARG A 6 -22.83 28.78 12.09
CA ARG A 6 -21.68 28.81 11.19
C ARG A 6 -20.59 27.82 11.58
N VAL A 7 -20.39 27.63 12.89
CA VAL A 7 -19.40 26.69 13.42
C VAL A 7 -19.83 25.22 13.16
N THR A 8 -21.11 24.92 13.37
CA THR A 8 -21.66 23.58 13.10
C THR A 8 -21.60 23.20 11.60
N ALA A 9 -21.85 24.15 10.71
CA ALA A 9 -21.78 23.94 9.27
C ALA A 9 -20.34 23.68 8.80
N THR A 10 -19.36 24.36 9.40
CA THR A 10 -17.94 24.20 9.04
C THR A 10 -17.37 22.88 9.52
N VAL A 11 -17.74 22.44 10.74
CA VAL A 11 -17.31 21.14 11.28
C VAL A 11 -17.91 19.96 10.50
N ALA A 12 -19.19 20.09 10.09
CA ALA A 12 -19.85 19.08 9.26
C ALA A 12 -19.21 18.96 7.86
N ALA A 13 -18.78 20.07 7.27
CA ALA A 13 -18.11 20.09 5.97
C ALA A 13 -16.71 19.44 6.02
N ILE A 14 -15.97 19.62 7.12
CA ILE A 14 -14.64 19.01 7.31
C ILE A 14 -14.78 17.50 7.55
N ALA A 15 -15.77 17.06 8.34
CA ALA A 15 -16.03 15.63 8.57
C ALA A 15 -16.47 14.89 7.29
N ALA A 16 -17.29 15.54 6.43
CA ALA A 16 -17.71 14.99 5.15
C ALA A 16 -16.54 14.83 4.15
N SER A 17 -15.53 15.72 4.23
CA SER A 17 -14.35 15.63 3.36
C SER A 17 -13.42 14.47 3.72
N PHE A 18 -13.38 14.02 4.98
CA PHE A 18 -12.57 12.88 5.40
C PHE A 18 -13.20 11.52 5.01
N LEU A 19 -14.53 11.43 4.96
CA LEU A 19 -15.25 10.21 4.55
C LEU A 19 -15.14 9.93 3.03
N ALA A 20 -14.86 10.95 2.22
CA ALA A 20 -14.71 10.81 0.77
C ALA A 20 -13.41 10.12 0.33
N LEU A 21 -12.41 9.99 1.21
CA LEU A 21 -11.10 9.43 0.86
C LEU A 21 -11.03 7.90 0.91
N VAL A 22 -11.93 7.24 1.64
CA VAL A 22 -11.92 5.78 1.80
C VAL A 22 -12.68 5.06 0.69
N GLY A 23 -13.64 5.71 0.03
CA GLY A 23 -14.41 5.15 -1.09
C GLY A 23 -13.77 5.32 -2.48
N CYS A 24 -12.74 6.16 -2.60
CA CYS A 24 -12.22 6.57 -3.91
C CYS A 24 -11.46 5.48 -4.67
N ASP A 25 -10.76 4.56 -3.99
CA ASP A 25 -9.94 3.57 -4.70
C ASP A 25 -10.79 2.49 -5.38
N GLN A 26 -11.89 2.05 -4.77
CA GLN A 26 -12.77 1.06 -5.40
C GLN A 26 -13.41 1.60 -6.68
N GLN A 27 -13.93 2.82 -6.65
CA GLN A 27 -14.50 3.47 -7.84
C GLN A 27 -13.47 3.64 -8.96
N LYS A 28 -12.20 3.91 -8.62
CA LYS A 28 -11.12 4.01 -9.59
C LYS A 28 -10.77 2.66 -10.21
N ILE A 29 -10.76 1.61 -9.40
CA ILE A 29 -10.51 0.24 -9.85
C ILE A 29 -11.62 -0.21 -10.80
N ASP A 30 -12.88 0.07 -10.47
CA ASP A 30 -14.05 -0.31 -11.26
C ASP A 30 -14.10 0.37 -12.65
N GLN A 31 -13.33 1.45 -12.85
CA GLN A 31 -13.19 2.16 -14.12
C GLN A 31 -12.05 1.61 -15.01
N LEU A 32 -11.24 0.70 -14.49
CA LEU A 32 -10.10 0.14 -15.18
C LEU A 32 -10.33 -1.33 -15.52
N GLU A 33 -9.96 -1.71 -16.74
CA GLU A 33 -10.12 -3.08 -17.25
C GLU A 33 -8.78 -3.58 -17.79
N GLU A 34 -8.33 -4.74 -17.27
CA GLU A 34 -7.10 -5.40 -17.74
C GLU A 34 -7.24 -5.79 -19.21
N GLY A 35 -6.23 -5.49 -20.00
CA GLY A 35 -6.21 -5.72 -21.44
C GLY A 35 -6.87 -4.63 -22.29
N LEU A 36 -7.50 -3.61 -21.69
CA LEU A 36 -8.16 -2.49 -22.36
C LEU A 36 -7.66 -1.12 -21.93
N SER A 37 -7.62 -0.88 -20.61
CA SER A 37 -7.18 0.41 -20.07
C SER A 37 -5.71 0.66 -20.37
N THR A 38 -5.38 1.90 -20.72
CA THR A 38 -4.01 2.33 -21.00
C THR A 38 -3.34 2.89 -19.75
N GLU A 39 -2.01 3.11 -19.80
CA GLU A 39 -1.30 3.83 -18.74
C GLU A 39 -1.88 5.22 -18.49
N VAL A 40 -2.38 5.89 -19.53
CA VAL A 40 -3.02 7.21 -19.40
C VAL A 40 -4.28 7.10 -18.53
N ASP A 41 -5.08 6.06 -18.73
CA ASP A 41 -6.29 5.82 -17.93
C ASP A 41 -5.93 5.51 -16.47
N VAL A 42 -4.88 4.72 -16.24
CA VAL A 42 -4.36 4.42 -14.91
C VAL A 42 -3.91 5.70 -14.20
N ARG A 43 -3.10 6.54 -14.85
CA ARG A 43 -2.64 7.82 -14.29
C ARG A 43 -3.78 8.81 -14.06
N LYS A 44 -4.79 8.82 -14.91
CA LYS A 44 -6.00 9.62 -14.69
C LYS A 44 -6.77 9.19 -13.44
N ALA A 45 -6.86 7.88 -13.20
CA ALA A 45 -7.58 7.31 -12.05
C ALA A 45 -6.77 7.40 -10.74
N PHE A 46 -5.49 7.00 -10.76
CA PHE A 46 -4.65 6.87 -9.57
C PHE A 46 -3.69 8.03 -9.33
N GLY A 47 -3.46 8.89 -10.33
CA GLY A 47 -2.44 9.94 -10.30
C GLY A 47 -1.07 9.42 -10.73
N GLU A 48 -0.01 10.15 -10.37
CA GLU A 48 1.36 9.72 -10.64
C GLU A 48 1.78 8.60 -9.68
N PRO A 49 2.45 7.54 -10.17
CA PRO A 49 2.98 6.49 -9.31
C PRO A 49 4.13 7.02 -8.46
N GLU A 50 4.29 6.47 -7.25
CA GLU A 50 5.45 6.82 -6.41
C GLU A 50 6.75 6.23 -6.98
N THR A 51 6.67 5.03 -7.55
CA THR A 51 7.81 4.34 -8.16
C THR A 51 7.37 3.63 -9.43
N ILE A 52 8.26 3.61 -10.43
CA ILE A 52 8.09 2.82 -11.65
C ILE A 52 9.19 1.77 -11.69
N TRP A 53 8.81 0.51 -11.78
CA TRP A 53 9.70 -0.64 -11.86
C TRP A 53 9.76 -1.13 -13.31
N PRO A 54 10.86 -0.92 -14.05
CA PRO A 54 11.01 -1.47 -15.40
C PRO A 54 11.24 -2.98 -15.32
N GLU A 55 10.69 -3.70 -16.30
CA GLU A 55 10.88 -5.14 -16.46
C GLU A 55 11.66 -5.45 -17.75
N ALA A 56 12.29 -6.63 -17.80
CA ALA A 56 13.15 -7.02 -18.91
C ALA A 56 12.42 -7.18 -20.25
N ASP A 57 11.12 -7.46 -20.22
CA ASP A 57 10.25 -7.62 -21.40
C ASP A 57 9.71 -6.29 -21.96
N GLY A 58 10.15 -5.17 -21.41
CA GLY A 58 9.70 -3.83 -21.79
C GLY A 58 8.40 -3.38 -21.12
N SER A 59 7.79 -4.24 -20.29
CA SER A 59 6.71 -3.84 -19.41
C SER A 59 7.24 -3.02 -18.23
N ARG A 60 6.35 -2.42 -17.47
CA ARG A 60 6.69 -1.68 -16.24
C ARG A 60 5.60 -1.82 -15.21
N THR A 61 5.97 -1.86 -13.95
CA THR A 61 5.04 -1.88 -12.83
C THR A 61 5.01 -0.52 -12.16
N LEU A 62 3.82 0.07 -12.08
CA LEU A 62 3.55 1.34 -11.41
C LEU A 62 3.14 1.06 -9.96
N GLU A 63 3.84 1.67 -9.01
CA GLU A 63 3.58 1.50 -7.59
C GLU A 63 2.75 2.66 -7.03
N TYR A 64 1.60 2.32 -6.42
CA TYR A 64 0.69 3.25 -5.76
C TYR A 64 0.47 2.84 -4.30
N PRO A 65 1.35 3.25 -3.37
CA PRO A 65 1.20 2.92 -1.96
C PRO A 65 0.08 3.75 -1.32
N ARG A 66 -0.57 3.14 -0.33
CA ARG A 66 -1.50 3.81 0.60
C ARG A 66 -0.98 3.82 2.03
N GLN A 67 0.17 3.18 2.26
CA GLN A 67 0.88 3.20 3.53
C GLN A 67 1.52 4.59 3.79
N PRO A 68 1.61 5.04 5.04
CA PRO A 68 1.18 4.39 6.30
C PRO A 68 -0.28 4.65 6.67
N MET A 69 -0.98 5.59 5.99
CA MET A 69 -2.32 6.03 6.35
C MET A 69 -3.42 5.03 6.00
N GLY A 70 -3.17 4.16 5.03
CA GLY A 70 -4.08 3.11 4.60
C GLY A 70 -3.50 1.71 4.82
N HIS A 71 -4.24 0.71 4.35
CA HIS A 71 -3.96 -0.72 4.57
C HIS A 71 -3.67 -1.47 3.26
N LYS A 72 -3.47 -0.73 2.16
CA LYS A 72 -3.33 -1.31 0.82
C LYS A 72 -2.11 -0.70 0.11
N ASN A 73 -1.55 -1.46 -0.82
CA ASN A 73 -0.67 -0.97 -1.86
C ASN A 73 -1.11 -1.59 -3.18
N TYR A 74 -1.09 -0.81 -4.24
CA TYR A 74 -1.43 -1.28 -5.57
C TYR A 74 -0.18 -1.35 -6.44
N MET A 75 -0.02 -2.47 -7.14
CA MET A 75 0.95 -2.68 -8.20
C MET A 75 0.18 -2.83 -9.51
N ILE A 76 0.42 -1.92 -10.45
CA ILE A 76 -0.28 -1.90 -11.73
C ILE A 76 0.75 -2.10 -12.84
N THR A 77 0.62 -3.20 -13.56
CA THR A 77 1.55 -3.55 -14.64
C THR A 77 1.03 -3.01 -15.96
N ILE A 78 1.89 -2.31 -16.67
CA ILE A 78 1.67 -1.79 -18.02
C ILE A 78 2.56 -2.58 -18.97
N GLY A 79 1.96 -3.19 -19.97
CA GLY A 79 2.68 -3.92 -21.02
C GLY A 79 3.56 -2.99 -21.88
N ALA A 80 4.44 -3.56 -22.67
CA ALA A 80 5.31 -2.81 -23.58
C ALA A 80 4.50 -1.99 -24.62
N ASP A 81 3.27 -2.40 -24.92
CA ASP A 81 2.31 -1.72 -25.78
C ASP A 81 1.57 -0.55 -25.10
N GLY A 82 1.82 -0.31 -23.79
CA GLY A 82 1.17 0.74 -23.01
C GLY A 82 -0.20 0.39 -22.45
N VAL A 83 -0.64 -0.87 -22.58
CA VAL A 83 -1.91 -1.35 -22.04
C VAL A 83 -1.71 -1.96 -20.66
N MET A 84 -2.65 -1.71 -19.74
CA MET A 84 -2.64 -2.31 -18.41
C MET A 84 -2.91 -3.81 -18.51
N THR A 85 -1.98 -4.62 -18.02
CA THR A 85 -2.09 -6.08 -18.03
C THR A 85 -2.47 -6.66 -16.68
N ALA A 86 -2.22 -5.94 -15.59
CA ALA A 86 -2.58 -6.38 -14.25
C ALA A 86 -2.77 -5.19 -13.30
N LEU A 87 -3.76 -5.28 -12.42
CA LEU A 87 -3.95 -4.42 -11.25
C LEU A 87 -4.07 -5.30 -10.02
N ARG A 88 -3.13 -5.17 -9.08
CA ARG A 88 -3.08 -6.05 -7.89
C ARG A 88 -2.95 -5.22 -6.61
N GLN A 89 -3.82 -5.50 -5.64
CA GLN A 89 -3.61 -5.11 -4.25
C GLN A 89 -2.69 -6.16 -3.61
N VAL A 90 -1.53 -5.73 -3.11
CA VAL A 90 -0.44 -6.65 -2.75
C VAL A 90 -0.22 -6.84 -1.25
N VAL A 91 -0.82 -6.00 -0.39
CA VAL A 91 -0.72 -6.14 1.07
C VAL A 91 -1.80 -7.12 1.56
N SER A 92 -1.55 -8.41 1.39
CA SER A 92 -2.51 -9.47 1.69
C SER A 92 -1.82 -10.75 2.16
N PRO A 93 -2.51 -11.61 2.94
CA PRO A 93 -1.97 -12.89 3.40
C PRO A 93 -1.41 -13.75 2.27
N HIS A 94 -2.08 -13.80 1.13
CA HIS A 94 -1.63 -14.55 -0.04
C HIS A 94 -0.24 -14.12 -0.52
N VAL A 95 0.08 -12.83 -0.49
CA VAL A 95 1.42 -12.34 -0.86
C VAL A 95 2.41 -12.50 0.29
N PHE A 96 1.96 -12.36 1.55
CA PHE A 96 2.84 -12.55 2.72
C PHE A 96 3.44 -13.96 2.78
N GLU A 97 2.65 -14.99 2.45
CA GLU A 97 3.08 -16.39 2.41
C GLU A 97 4.17 -16.67 1.38
N GLN A 98 4.31 -15.81 0.38
CA GLN A 98 5.34 -15.91 -0.66
C GLN A 98 6.68 -15.30 -0.25
N ILE A 99 6.73 -14.55 0.87
CA ILE A 99 7.97 -13.94 1.37
C ILE A 99 8.80 -15.03 2.07
N GLN A 100 9.98 -15.31 1.52
CA GLN A 100 10.84 -16.39 2.00
C GLN A 100 12.17 -15.85 2.52
N PRO A 101 12.78 -16.52 3.52
CA PRO A 101 14.14 -16.22 3.95
C PRO A 101 15.12 -16.19 2.76
N GLY A 102 16.04 -15.21 2.79
CA GLY A 102 17.02 -15.01 1.72
C GLY A 102 16.60 -14.03 0.62
N MET A 103 15.32 -13.66 0.54
CA MET A 103 14.88 -12.62 -0.42
C MET A 103 15.50 -11.27 -0.07
N THR A 104 15.87 -10.49 -1.10
CA THR A 104 16.42 -9.15 -0.94
C THR A 104 15.33 -8.13 -0.58
N GLN A 105 15.73 -7.00 0.01
CA GLN A 105 14.84 -5.86 0.27
C GLN A 105 14.16 -5.37 -1.02
N GLU A 106 14.87 -5.31 -2.14
CA GLU A 106 14.28 -4.92 -3.43
C GLU A 106 13.18 -5.91 -3.85
N ARG A 107 13.44 -7.21 -3.74
CA ARG A 107 12.44 -8.24 -4.08
C ARG A 107 11.18 -8.08 -3.24
N VAL A 108 11.33 -7.92 -1.92
CA VAL A 108 10.19 -7.71 -1.02
C VAL A 108 9.45 -6.42 -1.36
N ARG A 109 10.17 -5.32 -1.66
CA ARG A 109 9.56 -4.05 -2.06
C ARG A 109 8.75 -4.18 -3.35
N ARG A 110 9.25 -4.92 -4.34
CA ARG A 110 8.52 -5.18 -5.59
C ARG A 110 7.26 -6.03 -5.36
N MET A 111 7.26 -6.88 -4.33
CA MET A 111 6.10 -7.74 -4.00
C MET A 111 5.05 -7.02 -3.17
N LEU A 112 5.44 -6.23 -2.17
CA LEU A 112 4.52 -5.64 -1.18
C LEU A 112 4.35 -4.12 -1.32
N GLY A 113 5.19 -3.46 -2.10
CA GLY A 113 5.24 -2.02 -2.18
C GLY A 113 5.86 -1.37 -0.95
N LYS A 114 5.71 -0.06 -0.85
CA LYS A 114 6.27 0.75 0.23
C LYS A 114 5.73 0.29 1.59
N PRO A 115 6.62 0.03 2.58
CA PRO A 115 6.19 -0.25 3.93
C PRO A 115 5.65 1.02 4.63
N ALA A 116 4.78 0.81 5.61
CA ALA A 116 4.30 1.88 6.51
C ALA A 116 5.41 2.43 7.39
N LYS A 117 6.32 1.55 7.82
CA LYS A 117 7.38 1.89 8.76
C LYS A 117 8.63 1.07 8.46
N ARG A 118 9.80 1.67 8.75
CA ARG A 118 11.10 0.98 8.76
C ARG A 118 11.77 1.28 10.08
N MET A 119 12.33 0.26 10.72
CA MET A 119 13.05 0.39 11.98
C MET A 119 14.33 -0.43 11.94
N THR A 120 15.48 0.21 12.23
CA THR A 120 16.78 -0.47 12.28
C THR A 120 17.20 -0.65 13.74
N TYR A 121 17.58 -1.88 14.09
CA TYR A 121 18.06 -2.29 15.40
C TYR A 121 19.58 -2.54 15.31
N THR A 122 20.37 -1.55 15.69
CA THR A 122 21.82 -1.55 15.50
C THR A 122 22.51 -2.70 16.26
N ILE A 123 22.06 -3.00 17.48
CA ILE A 123 22.65 -4.08 18.31
C ILE A 123 22.41 -5.46 17.69
N LYS A 124 21.20 -5.68 17.15
CA LYS A 124 20.84 -6.95 16.50
C LYS A 124 21.30 -7.02 15.04
N GLN A 125 21.71 -5.89 14.47
CA GLN A 125 21.99 -5.73 13.05
C GLN A 125 20.84 -6.19 12.17
N GLU A 126 19.61 -5.79 12.55
CA GLU A 126 18.37 -6.13 11.86
C GLU A 126 17.62 -4.87 11.46
N THR A 127 16.81 -5.00 10.41
CA THR A 127 15.90 -3.95 9.97
C THR A 127 14.53 -4.57 9.76
N ASP A 128 13.53 -4.01 10.43
CA ASP A 128 12.13 -4.38 10.24
C ASP A 128 11.47 -3.43 9.25
N TRP A 129 10.68 -3.99 8.35
CA TRP A 129 9.74 -3.29 7.50
C TRP A 129 8.35 -3.77 7.83
N ASP A 130 7.46 -2.82 8.13
CA ASP A 130 6.09 -3.09 8.59
C ASP A 130 5.07 -2.63 7.55
N TRP A 131 4.03 -3.43 7.31
CA TRP A 131 2.87 -3.08 6.50
C TRP A 131 1.61 -3.21 7.33
N ASN A 132 0.78 -2.15 7.33
CA ASN A 132 -0.56 -2.18 7.93
C ASN A 132 -1.51 -2.91 6.98
N TRP A 133 -2.35 -3.79 7.51
CA TRP A 133 -3.38 -4.48 6.75
C TRP A 133 -4.60 -4.77 7.60
N ILE A 134 -5.73 -5.11 6.97
CA ILE A 134 -6.98 -5.46 7.65
C ILE A 134 -7.25 -6.94 7.43
N ASP A 135 -7.38 -7.66 8.54
CA ASP A 135 -7.90 -9.01 8.55
C ASP A 135 -9.43 -8.95 8.74
N PRO A 136 -10.22 -9.52 7.81
CA PRO A 136 -11.67 -9.42 7.87
C PRO A 136 -12.28 -9.94 9.19
N PRO A 137 -13.36 -9.31 9.69
CA PRO A 137 -14.07 -8.20 9.04
C PRO A 137 -13.42 -6.82 9.25
N ASN A 138 -12.63 -6.60 10.32
CA ASN A 138 -12.15 -5.26 10.69
C ASN A 138 -10.94 -5.25 11.64
N ARG A 139 -10.19 -6.33 11.71
CA ARG A 139 -9.06 -6.45 12.62
C ARG A 139 -7.83 -5.77 12.04
N GLU A 140 -7.34 -4.74 12.73
CA GLU A 140 -6.11 -4.05 12.33
C GLU A 140 -4.89 -4.91 12.63
N MET A 141 -4.11 -5.19 11.62
CA MET A 141 -2.94 -6.05 11.66
C MET A 141 -1.70 -5.33 11.17
N GLU A 142 -0.57 -5.82 11.59
CA GLU A 142 0.74 -5.43 11.07
C GLU A 142 1.49 -6.67 10.60
N PHE A 143 1.97 -6.65 9.37
CA PHE A 143 2.88 -7.65 8.82
C PHE A 143 4.30 -7.10 8.81
N THR A 144 5.22 -7.79 9.45
CA THR A 144 6.62 -7.41 9.59
C THR A 144 7.51 -8.36 8.80
N VAL A 145 8.44 -7.81 8.04
CA VAL A 145 9.56 -8.54 7.44
C VAL A 145 10.85 -8.07 8.10
N THR A 146 11.55 -8.98 8.76
CA THR A 146 12.85 -8.72 9.39
C THR A 146 13.98 -9.10 8.44
N PHE A 147 14.84 -8.13 8.15
CA PHE A 147 16.05 -8.30 7.33
C PHE A 147 17.28 -8.36 8.23
N GLY A 148 18.21 -9.24 7.91
CA GLY A 148 19.53 -9.31 8.56
C GLY A 148 20.51 -8.25 8.05
N ALA A 149 21.73 -8.25 8.61
CA ALA A 149 22.81 -7.32 8.25
C ALA A 149 23.18 -7.34 6.75
N ASN A 150 22.96 -8.47 6.09
CA ASN A 150 23.21 -8.64 4.65
C ASN A 150 22.05 -8.12 3.76
N GLY A 151 21.00 -7.53 4.35
CA GLY A 151 19.84 -7.01 3.63
C GLY A 151 18.90 -8.09 3.07
N THR A 152 18.99 -9.33 3.56
CA THR A 152 18.06 -10.41 3.16
C THR A 152 17.09 -10.76 4.27
N VAL A 153 15.91 -11.27 3.89
CA VAL A 153 14.86 -11.70 4.83
C VAL A 153 15.40 -12.79 5.75
N LYS A 154 15.23 -12.62 7.04
CA LYS A 154 15.46 -13.62 8.09
C LYS A 154 14.17 -14.37 8.43
N HIS A 155 13.11 -13.63 8.74
CA HIS A 155 11.79 -14.15 9.06
C HIS A 155 10.72 -13.10 8.84
N THR A 156 9.47 -13.53 8.91
CA THR A 156 8.28 -12.69 8.86
C THR A 156 7.39 -12.96 10.07
N ALA A 157 6.55 -11.99 10.44
CA ALA A 157 5.55 -12.14 11.48
C ALA A 157 4.31 -11.30 11.16
N SER A 158 3.14 -11.77 11.56
CA SER A 158 1.92 -10.98 11.59
C SER A 158 1.43 -10.85 13.02
N ARG A 159 1.02 -9.64 13.41
CA ARG A 159 0.45 -9.38 14.74
C ARG A 159 -0.73 -8.43 14.64
N GLU A 160 -1.65 -8.54 15.59
CA GLU A 160 -2.70 -7.55 15.78
C GLU A 160 -2.11 -6.25 16.34
N LYS A 161 -2.51 -5.13 15.76
CA LYS A 161 -2.14 -3.82 16.31
C LYS A 161 -2.95 -3.56 17.57
N MET A 162 -2.25 -3.40 18.69
CA MET A 162 -2.90 -2.96 19.92
C MET A 162 -3.45 -1.54 19.70
N PRO A 163 -4.69 -1.25 20.16
CA PRO A 163 -5.17 0.12 20.22
C PRO A 163 -4.13 0.97 20.96
N GLN A 164 -3.70 2.05 20.36
CA GLN A 164 -2.88 3.03 21.09
C GLN A 164 -3.77 3.60 22.18
N GLY A 165 -3.50 3.23 23.44
CA GLY A 165 -4.15 3.82 24.57
C GLY A 165 -3.86 5.32 24.57
N ASP A 166 -4.92 6.13 24.60
CA ASP A 166 -4.80 7.56 24.88
C ASP A 166 -4.15 7.72 26.27
N HIS A 167 -2.95 8.26 26.29
CA HIS A 167 -2.26 8.70 27.49
C HIS A 167 -2.36 10.22 27.60
#